data_51854e481d8017e0c0a60eca4633020b
#
_entry.id   51854e481d8017e0c0a60eca4633020b
#
_cell.length_a   1.000
_cell.length_b   1.000
_cell.length_c   1.000
_cell.angle_alpha   90.00
_cell.angle_beta   90.00
_cell.angle_gamma   90.00
#
_symmetry.space_group_name_H-M   'P 1'
#
loop_
_entity.id
_entity.type
_entity.pdbx_description
1 polymer ?
#
loop_
_entity_poly.entity_id
_entity_poly.type
_entity_poly.pdbx_seq_one_letter_code
_entity_poly.pdbx_strand_id
1 'polypeptide(L)'
;MVPDSIAREIVIDAPPERVWAIVTEAQHMVGWFSDEAEIDLRPGGAMLLTWHAHGTYRGRVETVEAPHTFAFRWLRREDAEGSTLVVMTLTPEGASTRLRVVESGFADLTWPEDERTRHADENRVGWGVELAELRAYAVR
;
A
#
# COMPACT_ATOMS: atom_id res chain seq x y z
N MET A 1 16.32 -5.44 16.54
CA MET A 1 16.46 -5.96 15.16
C MET A 1 15.41 -5.35 14.26
N VAL A 2 15.79 -4.89 13.08
CA VAL A 2 14.85 -4.33 12.10
C VAL A 2 14.21 -5.49 11.32
N PRO A 3 12.86 -5.62 11.33
CA PRO A 3 12.25 -6.61 10.45
C PRO A 3 12.46 -6.19 8.99
N ASP A 4 12.76 -7.14 8.11
CA ASP A 4 12.90 -6.83 6.69
C ASP A 4 11.56 -6.58 6.01
N SER A 5 10.52 -7.23 6.48
CA SER A 5 9.18 -7.08 5.92
C SER A 5 8.11 -7.16 6.99
N ILE A 6 6.95 -6.58 6.65
CA ILE A 6 5.72 -6.72 7.41
C ILE A 6 4.63 -7.20 6.47
N ALA A 7 3.66 -7.93 7.00
CA ALA A 7 2.56 -8.47 6.20
C ALA A 7 1.23 -8.33 6.93
N ARG A 8 0.19 -8.02 6.16
CA ARG A 8 -1.18 -7.97 6.63
C ARG A 8 -2.08 -8.62 5.59
N GLU A 9 -3.16 -9.23 6.07
CA GLU A 9 -4.09 -9.93 5.19
C GLU A 9 -5.50 -9.80 5.70
N ILE A 10 -6.45 -9.57 4.78
CA ILE A 10 -7.88 -9.52 5.09
C ILE A 10 -8.68 -10.21 3.98
N VAL A 11 -9.91 -10.59 4.31
CA VAL A 11 -10.88 -11.04 3.32
C VAL A 11 -11.92 -9.94 3.13
N ILE A 12 -12.13 -9.56 1.88
CA ILE A 12 -13.06 -8.49 1.50
C ILE A 12 -14.24 -9.12 0.78
N ASP A 13 -15.46 -8.77 1.19
CA ASP A 13 -16.68 -9.34 0.60
C ASP A 13 -17.03 -8.59 -0.70
N ALA A 14 -16.18 -8.75 -1.69
CA ALA A 14 -16.32 -8.19 -3.02
C ALA A 14 -15.44 -8.99 -3.98
N PRO A 15 -15.80 -9.07 -5.28
CA PRO A 15 -14.99 -9.82 -6.25
C PRO A 15 -13.65 -9.15 -6.55
N PRO A 16 -12.66 -9.91 -7.04
CA PRO A 16 -11.32 -9.38 -7.31
C PRO A 16 -11.29 -8.13 -8.20
N GLU A 17 -12.12 -8.06 -9.21
CA GLU A 17 -12.16 -6.92 -10.13
C GLU A 17 -12.54 -5.64 -9.41
N ARG A 18 -13.48 -5.71 -8.46
CA ARG A 18 -13.86 -4.55 -7.67
C ARG A 18 -12.77 -4.16 -6.69
N VAL A 19 -12.17 -5.13 -6.01
CA VAL A 19 -11.07 -4.86 -5.08
C VAL A 19 -9.89 -4.27 -5.83
N TRP A 20 -9.59 -4.78 -7.03
CA TRP A 20 -8.55 -4.24 -7.89
C TRP A 20 -8.77 -2.76 -8.19
N ALA A 21 -9.98 -2.39 -8.60
CA ALA A 21 -10.32 -0.99 -8.86
C ALA A 21 -10.10 -0.14 -7.60
N ILE A 22 -10.52 -0.64 -6.44
CA ILE A 22 -10.43 0.07 -5.16
C ILE A 22 -8.99 0.35 -4.77
N VAL A 23 -8.06 -0.59 -5.01
CA VAL A 23 -6.65 -0.42 -4.62
C VAL A 23 -5.80 0.29 -5.67
N THR A 24 -6.27 0.43 -6.91
CA THR A 24 -5.46 0.99 -8.00
C THR A 24 -5.96 2.32 -8.57
N GLU A 25 -7.24 2.65 -8.39
CA GLU A 25 -7.79 3.88 -8.97
C GLU A 25 -7.82 5.01 -7.95
N ALA A 26 -7.32 6.18 -8.35
CA ALA A 26 -7.23 7.34 -7.47
C ALA A 26 -8.57 7.74 -6.86
N GLN A 27 -9.64 7.68 -7.64
CA GLN A 27 -10.98 8.03 -7.18
C GLN A 27 -11.48 7.14 -6.04
N HIS A 28 -11.01 5.90 -5.99
CA HIS A 28 -11.33 4.98 -4.89
C HIS A 28 -10.37 5.15 -3.72
N MET A 29 -9.09 5.41 -3.98
CA MET A 29 -8.10 5.61 -2.92
C MET A 29 -8.48 6.72 -1.95
N VAL A 30 -9.10 7.78 -2.43
CA VAL A 30 -9.55 8.88 -1.56
C VAL A 30 -10.73 8.49 -0.68
N GLY A 31 -11.33 7.33 -0.91
CA GLY A 31 -12.42 6.81 -0.09
C GLY A 31 -11.96 5.96 1.08
N TRP A 32 -10.73 5.44 1.05
CA TRP A 32 -10.26 4.55 2.12
C TRP A 32 -8.80 4.78 2.55
N PHE A 33 -7.95 5.37 1.70
CA PHE A 33 -6.51 5.42 1.94
C PHE A 33 -6.04 6.83 2.25
N SER A 34 -6.04 7.73 1.28
CA SER A 34 -5.50 9.07 1.42
C SER A 34 -6.57 10.14 1.18
N ASP A 35 -6.28 11.38 1.55
CA ASP A 35 -7.19 12.50 1.31
C ASP A 35 -7.18 12.93 -0.15
N GLU A 36 -6.00 12.85 -0.80
CA GLU A 36 -5.83 13.13 -2.22
C GLU A 36 -4.95 12.05 -2.83
N ALA A 37 -5.17 11.72 -4.09
CA ALA A 37 -4.41 10.68 -4.77
C ALA A 37 -4.26 11.00 -6.26
N GLU A 38 -3.06 10.73 -6.78
CA GLU A 38 -2.78 10.71 -8.20
C GLU A 38 -1.95 9.45 -8.47
N ILE A 39 -2.30 8.71 -9.52
CA ILE A 39 -1.57 7.51 -9.89
C ILE A 39 -1.56 7.35 -11.41
N ASP A 40 -0.36 7.13 -11.94
CA ASP A 40 -0.15 6.72 -13.33
C ASP A 40 0.03 5.20 -13.30
N LEU A 41 -1.04 4.46 -13.56
CA LEU A 41 -1.11 3.01 -13.34
C LEU A 41 -0.42 2.22 -14.45
N ARG A 42 0.90 2.29 -14.45
CA ARG A 42 1.76 1.51 -15.36
C ARG A 42 3.13 1.36 -14.69
N PRO A 43 3.90 0.31 -15.03
CA PRO A 43 5.26 0.19 -14.50
C PRO A 43 6.08 1.44 -14.76
N GLY A 44 6.71 1.98 -13.71
CA GLY A 44 7.45 3.24 -13.77
C GLY A 44 6.60 4.49 -13.56
N GLY A 45 5.28 4.36 -13.50
CA GLY A 45 4.38 5.50 -13.30
C GLY A 45 4.49 6.12 -11.93
N ALA A 46 4.26 7.42 -11.84
CA ALA A 46 4.34 8.16 -10.59
C ALA A 46 3.04 8.04 -9.77
N MET A 47 3.20 8.04 -8.45
CA MET A 47 2.10 8.09 -7.50
C MET A 47 2.32 9.27 -6.56
N LEU A 48 1.25 10.03 -6.28
CA LEU A 48 1.26 11.09 -5.27
C LEU A 48 0.06 10.87 -4.36
N LEU A 49 0.32 10.67 -3.08
CA LEU A 49 -0.71 10.44 -2.07
C LEU A 49 -0.56 11.47 -0.97
N THR A 50 -1.64 12.20 -0.69
CA THR A 50 -1.62 13.26 0.31
C THR A 50 -2.55 12.93 1.47
N TRP A 51 -2.00 12.98 2.68
CA TRP A 51 -2.76 12.99 3.93
C TRP A 51 -2.64 14.39 4.50
N HIS A 52 -3.77 15.10 4.64
CA HIS A 52 -3.76 16.50 5.07
C HIS A 52 -3.05 16.70 6.41
N ALA A 53 -3.13 15.71 7.30
CA ALA A 53 -2.46 15.77 8.59
C ALA A 53 -0.96 15.43 8.55
N HIS A 54 -0.47 14.83 7.47
CA HIS A 54 0.90 14.29 7.41
C HIS A 54 1.71 14.74 6.19
N GLY A 55 1.07 15.27 5.15
CA GLY A 55 1.76 15.72 3.94
C GLY A 55 1.63 14.79 2.76
N THR A 56 2.41 15.06 1.73
CA THR A 56 2.38 14.33 0.46
C THR A 56 3.53 13.34 0.40
N TYR A 57 3.19 12.11 -0.02
CA TYR A 57 4.16 11.02 -0.18
C TYR A 57 4.20 10.60 -1.63
N ARG A 58 5.40 10.30 -2.10
CA ARG A 58 5.63 9.88 -3.49
C ARG A 58 5.82 8.38 -3.56
N GLY A 59 5.36 7.80 -4.65
CA GLY A 59 5.58 6.40 -4.96
C GLY A 59 5.87 6.22 -6.43
N ARG A 60 6.29 5.01 -6.78
CA ARG A 60 6.50 4.61 -8.16
C ARG A 60 5.91 3.21 -8.36
N VAL A 61 5.06 3.09 -9.37
CA VAL A 61 4.45 1.80 -9.70
C VAL A 61 5.52 0.85 -10.26
N GLU A 62 5.56 -0.37 -9.76
CA GLU A 62 6.49 -1.42 -10.20
C GLU A 62 5.80 -2.49 -11.04
N THR A 63 4.69 -3.05 -10.53
CA THR A 63 4.01 -4.17 -11.16
C THR A 63 2.52 -3.90 -11.26
N VAL A 64 1.95 -4.16 -12.43
CA VAL A 64 0.51 -4.05 -12.67
C VAL A 64 0.07 -5.31 -13.42
N GLU A 65 -0.49 -6.28 -12.70
CA GLU A 65 -0.99 -7.53 -13.26
C GLU A 65 -2.43 -7.73 -12.80
N ALA A 66 -3.35 -7.06 -13.48
CA ALA A 66 -4.77 -7.04 -13.13
C ALA A 66 -5.40 -8.42 -13.28
N PRO A 67 -6.25 -8.86 -12.38
CA PRO A 67 -6.60 -8.25 -11.11
C PRO A 67 -5.87 -8.88 -9.93
N HIS A 68 -4.64 -9.35 -10.09
CA HIS A 68 -3.91 -10.20 -9.15
C HIS A 68 -2.84 -9.49 -8.34
N THR A 69 -1.97 -8.72 -8.99
CA THR A 69 -0.79 -8.16 -8.33
C THR A 69 -0.58 -6.70 -8.68
N PHE A 70 -0.50 -5.88 -7.63
CA PHE A 70 -0.13 -4.48 -7.72
C PHE A 70 1.02 -4.22 -6.77
N ALA A 71 2.14 -3.73 -7.31
CA ALA A 71 3.31 -3.41 -6.49
C ALA A 71 3.79 -2.00 -6.77
N PHE A 72 4.21 -1.33 -5.72
CA PHE A 72 4.77 0.02 -5.84
C PHE A 72 5.82 0.26 -4.76
N ARG A 73 6.72 1.23 -5.05
CA ARG A 73 7.72 1.67 -4.09
C ARG A 73 7.29 2.96 -3.42
N TRP A 74 7.46 3.02 -2.09
CA TRP A 74 7.35 4.24 -1.32
C TRP A 74 8.68 4.97 -1.32
N LEU A 75 8.70 6.22 -1.76
CA LEU A 75 9.85 7.11 -1.69
C LEU A 75 9.69 7.97 -0.45
N ARG A 76 10.27 7.52 0.65
CA ARG A 76 9.91 7.99 2.00
C ARG A 76 10.29 9.42 2.35
N ARG A 77 11.46 9.90 1.87
CA ARG A 77 11.95 11.26 2.14
C ARG A 77 12.59 11.77 0.87
N GLU A 78 12.46 13.06 0.62
CA GLU A 78 13.05 13.66 -0.58
C GLU A 78 14.58 13.58 -0.59
N ASP A 79 15.19 13.57 0.60
CA ASP A 79 16.64 13.55 0.80
C ASP A 79 17.17 12.17 1.21
N ALA A 80 16.30 11.18 1.35
CA ALA A 80 16.70 9.84 1.81
C ALA A 80 16.84 8.90 0.64
N GLU A 81 17.97 8.22 0.57
CA GLU A 81 18.15 7.10 -0.33
C GLU A 81 17.37 5.90 0.21
N GLY A 82 16.77 5.16 -0.68
CA GLY A 82 16.05 3.97 -0.32
C GLY A 82 14.55 4.12 -0.42
N SER A 83 13.91 3.00 -0.53
CA SER A 83 12.46 2.91 -0.63
C SER A 83 12.03 1.57 -0.06
N THR A 84 10.77 1.50 0.38
CA THR A 84 10.16 0.20 0.70
C THR A 84 9.31 -0.22 -0.49
N LEU A 85 9.19 -1.54 -0.68
CA LEU A 85 8.36 -2.12 -1.72
C LEU A 85 7.07 -2.65 -1.09
N VAL A 86 5.93 -2.20 -1.61
CA VAL A 86 4.61 -2.70 -1.21
C VAL A 86 4.10 -3.61 -2.32
N VAL A 87 3.73 -4.83 -1.97
CA VAL A 87 3.13 -5.79 -2.90
C VAL A 87 1.74 -6.16 -2.39
N MET A 88 0.74 -5.90 -3.20
CA MET A 88 -0.64 -6.29 -2.93
C MET A 88 -0.99 -7.45 -3.84
N THR A 89 -1.43 -8.56 -3.24
CA THR A 89 -1.85 -9.76 -3.96
C THR A 89 -3.32 -10.04 -3.68
N LEU A 90 -4.10 -10.19 -4.74
CA LEU A 90 -5.53 -10.47 -4.66
C LEU A 90 -5.79 -11.90 -5.10
N THR A 91 -6.41 -12.69 -4.22
CA THR A 91 -6.74 -14.08 -4.49
C THR A 91 -8.23 -14.28 -4.37
N PRO A 92 -8.91 -14.83 -5.40
CA PRO A 92 -10.34 -15.12 -5.31
C PRO A 92 -10.61 -16.12 -4.20
N GLU A 93 -11.70 -15.90 -3.47
CA GLU A 93 -12.10 -16.78 -2.39
C GLU A 93 -13.64 -16.86 -2.39
N GLY A 94 -14.19 -17.73 -3.26
CA GLY A 94 -15.61 -17.74 -3.54
C GLY A 94 -16.03 -16.44 -4.20
N ALA A 95 -17.03 -15.77 -3.63
CA ALA A 95 -17.49 -14.45 -4.10
C ALA A 95 -16.68 -13.31 -3.47
N SER A 96 -15.74 -13.65 -2.59
CA SER A 96 -14.91 -12.68 -1.86
C SER A 96 -13.48 -12.65 -2.42
N THR A 97 -12.65 -11.76 -1.89
CA THR A 97 -11.27 -11.63 -2.26
C THR A 97 -10.40 -11.60 -1.02
N ARG A 98 -9.33 -12.39 -1.03
CA ARG A 98 -8.28 -12.32 -0.02
C ARG A 98 -7.24 -11.32 -0.53
N LEU A 99 -7.04 -10.26 0.23
CA LEU A 99 -6.03 -9.25 -0.06
C LEU A 99 -4.88 -9.39 0.93
N ARG A 100 -3.69 -9.59 0.41
CA ARG A 100 -2.46 -9.63 1.20
C ARG A 100 -1.59 -8.46 0.82
N VAL A 101 -1.09 -7.73 1.82
CA VAL A 101 -0.15 -6.62 1.65
C VAL A 101 1.15 -6.99 2.34
N VAL A 102 2.24 -6.92 1.59
CA VAL A 102 3.59 -7.12 2.13
C VAL A 102 4.41 -5.87 1.80
N GLU A 103 4.94 -5.24 2.84
CA GLU A 103 5.89 -4.14 2.65
C GLU A 103 7.25 -4.60 3.12
N SER A 104 8.28 -4.44 2.27
CA SER A 104 9.63 -4.95 2.52
C SER A 104 10.69 -3.90 2.24
N GLY A 105 11.93 -4.18 2.71
CA GLY A 105 13.07 -3.29 2.48
C GLY A 105 13.38 -2.36 3.64
N PHE A 106 12.75 -2.53 4.79
CA PHE A 106 13.01 -1.68 5.96
C PHE A 106 14.46 -1.79 6.44
N ALA A 107 15.04 -2.98 6.35
CA ALA A 107 16.42 -3.20 6.79
C ALA A 107 17.45 -2.49 5.89
N ASP A 108 17.08 -2.19 4.66
CA ASP A 108 17.96 -1.55 3.67
C ASP A 108 17.89 -0.02 3.68
N LEU A 109 16.97 0.56 4.46
CA LEU A 109 16.89 2.02 4.59
C LEU A 109 18.15 2.55 5.27
N THR A 110 18.59 3.75 4.87
CA THR A 110 19.82 4.37 5.38
C THR A 110 19.63 5.08 6.73
N TRP A 111 18.48 4.91 7.34
CA TRP A 111 18.14 5.53 8.63
C TRP A 111 18.76 4.76 9.79
N PRO A 112 18.92 5.39 10.97
CA PRO A 112 19.32 4.68 12.19
C PRO A 112 18.41 3.49 12.49
N GLU A 113 18.97 2.44 13.10
CA GLU A 113 18.26 1.18 13.34
C GLU A 113 16.95 1.37 14.11
N ASP A 114 16.95 2.20 15.15
CA ASP A 114 15.76 2.45 15.95
C ASP A 114 14.67 3.16 15.17
N GLU A 115 15.03 4.06 14.26
CA GLU A 115 14.06 4.72 13.36
C GLU A 115 13.49 3.74 12.35
N ARG A 116 14.31 2.85 11.79
CA ARG A 116 13.86 1.82 10.85
C ARG A 116 12.89 0.85 11.53
N THR A 117 13.21 0.43 12.74
CA THR A 117 12.37 -0.48 13.51
C THR A 117 11.02 0.17 13.84
N ARG A 118 11.05 1.43 14.27
CA ARG A 118 9.83 2.18 14.57
C ARG A 118 8.97 2.36 13.32
N HIS A 119 9.60 2.68 12.21
CA HIS A 119 8.90 2.88 10.95
C HIS A 119 8.21 1.59 10.47
N ALA A 120 8.89 0.46 10.55
CA ALA A 120 8.30 -0.83 10.20
C ALA A 120 7.10 -1.15 11.11
N ASP A 121 7.21 -0.88 12.39
CA ASP A 121 6.15 -1.14 13.35
C ASP A 121 4.95 -0.22 13.15
N GLU A 122 5.19 1.07 12.90
CA GLU A 122 4.14 2.03 12.59
C GLU A 122 3.40 1.65 11.30
N ASN A 123 4.12 1.21 10.27
CA ASN A 123 3.50 0.80 9.02
C ASN A 123 2.70 -0.49 9.17
N ARG A 124 3.18 -1.43 9.99
CA ARG A 124 2.43 -2.65 10.29
C ARG A 124 1.08 -2.32 10.93
N VAL A 125 1.06 -1.41 11.90
CA VAL A 125 -0.17 -0.95 12.53
C VAL A 125 -1.01 -0.14 11.54
N GLY A 126 -0.39 0.75 10.78
CA GLY A 126 -1.07 1.59 9.79
C GLY A 126 -1.76 0.77 8.72
N TRP A 127 -1.12 -0.26 8.18
CA TRP A 127 -1.76 -1.14 7.21
C TRP A 127 -2.98 -1.84 7.78
N GLY A 128 -2.95 -2.25 9.05
CA GLY A 128 -4.10 -2.84 9.71
C GLY A 128 -5.30 -1.89 9.75
N VAL A 129 -5.06 -0.62 10.06
CA VAL A 129 -6.09 0.41 10.09
C VAL A 129 -6.63 0.68 8.68
N GLU A 130 -5.75 0.86 7.70
CA GLU A 130 -6.13 1.17 6.32
C GLU A 130 -6.90 0.02 5.67
N LEU A 131 -6.52 -1.22 5.92
CA LEU A 131 -7.22 -2.38 5.37
C LEU A 131 -8.61 -2.54 5.97
N ALA A 132 -8.81 -2.18 7.23
CA ALA A 132 -10.14 -2.17 7.85
C ALA A 132 -11.04 -1.12 7.18
N GLU A 133 -10.49 0.06 6.88
CA GLU A 133 -11.21 1.11 6.14
C GLU A 133 -11.55 0.65 4.72
N LEU A 134 -10.63 -0.02 4.04
CA LEU A 134 -10.84 -0.55 2.71
C LEU A 134 -11.98 -1.56 2.70
N ARG A 135 -11.99 -2.48 3.66
CA ARG A 135 -13.05 -3.49 3.78
C ARG A 135 -14.42 -2.85 3.95
N ALA A 136 -14.53 -1.83 4.80
CA ALA A 136 -15.77 -1.10 5.00
C ALA A 136 -16.19 -0.35 3.72
N TYR A 137 -15.23 0.25 3.04
CA TYR A 137 -15.48 0.99 1.80
C TYR A 137 -15.99 0.07 0.67
N ALA A 138 -15.44 -1.12 0.57
CA ALA A 138 -15.72 -2.05 -0.53
C ALA A 138 -17.18 -2.55 -0.55
N VAL A 139 -17.84 -2.54 0.60
CA VAL A 139 -19.22 -3.05 0.74
C VAL A 139 -20.26 -1.94 0.86
N ARG A 140 -19.89 -0.71 0.64
CA ARG A 140 -20.82 0.42 0.62
C ARG A 140 -21.70 0.42 -0.63
#